data_efb06b7ee8ff3d80a71dab9c1f9f0eaa
#
_entry.id   efb06b7ee8ff3d80a71dab9c1f9f0eaa
#
_cell.length_a   1.000
_cell.length_b   1.000
_cell.length_c   1.000
_cell.angle_alpha   90.00
_cell.angle_beta   90.00
_cell.angle_gamma   90.00
#
_symmetry.space_group_name_H-M   'P 1'
#
loop_
_entity.id
_entity.type
_entity.pdbx_description
1 polymer ?
#
loop_
_entity_poly.entity_id
_entity_poly.type
_entity_poly.pdbx_seq_one_letter_code
_entity_poly.pdbx_strand_id
1 'polypeptide(L)'
;MLLVFVLLSSAGGILTAGFAMPAVGAAAAFTNASANFFDELPDDFEVLEPSQISNIKASDGTQIAQFYAENRIVVPLSEIAPTVQNAIVAVEDQRFYQHKGVDPTGIVRAVASNANGGSQGASTLTQQYVRNVLVEAAVQNDDPSAQSAATARSAGRKIREMKYALTLEQKYPDAKERILEGYLNIAAFGPSTYGVEASSRHYFSHSAKELTIPEAALLAGLTNAPGAYDPIAYPDKAKDRMDWVLDKMLEEQFIDQDQW
;
A
#
# COMPACT_ATOMS: atom_id res chain seq x y z
N MET A 1 60.69 2.09 -11.99
CA MET A 1 59.62 1.87 -10.96
C MET A 1 58.42 2.77 -11.17
N LEU A 2 58.55 4.09 -11.18
CA LEU A 2 57.43 5.03 -11.32
C LEU A 2 56.64 4.84 -12.62
N LEU A 3 57.32 4.70 -13.75
CA LEU A 3 56.69 4.52 -15.08
C LEU A 3 55.86 3.20 -15.17
N VAL A 4 56.36 2.11 -14.60
CA VAL A 4 55.67 0.82 -14.54
C VAL A 4 54.44 0.93 -13.64
N PHE A 5 54.51 1.64 -12.54
CA PHE A 5 53.38 1.88 -11.66
C PHE A 5 52.28 2.68 -12.37
N VAL A 6 52.66 3.77 -13.08
CA VAL A 6 51.70 4.59 -13.84
C VAL A 6 51.04 3.78 -14.95
N LEU A 7 51.79 2.95 -15.70
CA LEU A 7 51.23 2.10 -16.75
C LEU A 7 50.28 1.05 -16.19
N LEU A 8 50.61 0.38 -15.09
CA LEU A 8 49.75 -0.61 -14.45
C LEU A 8 48.49 0.01 -13.86
N SER A 9 48.59 1.19 -13.23
CA SER A 9 47.45 1.94 -12.72
C SER A 9 46.54 2.41 -13.82
N SER A 10 47.09 2.90 -14.94
CA SER A 10 46.30 3.31 -16.11
C SER A 10 45.60 2.12 -16.78
N ALA A 11 46.30 1.00 -16.97
CA ALA A 11 45.71 -0.23 -17.51
C ALA A 11 44.62 -0.79 -16.59
N GLY A 12 44.85 -0.81 -15.27
CA GLY A 12 43.85 -1.21 -14.29
C GLY A 12 42.64 -0.29 -14.28
N GLY A 13 42.82 1.03 -14.38
CA GLY A 13 41.75 2.01 -14.48
C GLY A 13 40.91 1.85 -15.75
N ILE A 14 41.55 1.63 -16.90
CA ILE A 14 40.83 1.38 -18.18
C ILE A 14 40.05 0.08 -18.14
N LEU A 15 40.62 -0.98 -17.58
CA LEU A 15 39.93 -2.26 -17.43
C LEU A 15 38.70 -2.15 -16.52
N THR A 16 38.84 -1.52 -15.35
CA THR A 16 37.71 -1.30 -14.42
C THR A 16 36.63 -0.40 -15.02
N ALA A 17 36.99 0.66 -15.73
CA ALA A 17 36.08 1.52 -16.46
C ALA A 17 35.33 0.73 -17.57
N GLY A 18 36.04 -0.12 -18.31
CA GLY A 18 35.46 -0.96 -19.38
C GLY A 18 34.41 -1.94 -18.87
N PHE A 19 34.57 -2.49 -17.66
CA PHE A 19 33.55 -3.34 -17.03
C PHE A 19 32.41 -2.54 -16.40
N ALA A 20 32.67 -1.32 -15.88
CA ALA A 20 31.65 -0.50 -15.25
C ALA A 20 30.79 0.28 -16.25
N MET A 21 31.33 0.73 -17.38
CA MET A 21 30.62 1.53 -18.39
C MET A 21 29.33 0.90 -18.89
N PRO A 22 29.24 -0.39 -19.25
CA PRO A 22 27.98 -1.00 -19.69
C PRO A 22 26.91 -0.97 -18.60
N ALA A 23 27.28 -1.19 -17.33
CA ALA A 23 26.34 -1.14 -16.22
C ALA A 23 25.85 0.30 -15.95
N VAL A 24 26.74 1.29 -16.01
CA VAL A 24 26.40 2.72 -15.89
C VAL A 24 25.55 3.16 -17.08
N GLY A 25 25.87 2.75 -18.30
CA GLY A 25 25.07 3.04 -19.47
C GLY A 25 23.67 2.42 -19.41
N ALA A 26 23.55 1.17 -18.98
CA ALA A 26 22.26 0.52 -18.78
C ALA A 26 21.44 1.21 -17.67
N ALA A 27 22.05 1.59 -16.57
CA ALA A 27 21.40 2.34 -15.48
C ALA A 27 20.92 3.71 -15.98
N ALA A 28 21.74 4.44 -16.74
CA ALA A 28 21.37 5.74 -17.32
C ALA A 28 20.20 5.59 -18.32
N ALA A 29 20.25 4.59 -19.21
CA ALA A 29 19.18 4.32 -20.15
C ALA A 29 17.86 3.97 -19.43
N PHE A 30 17.92 3.15 -18.38
CA PHE A 30 16.76 2.81 -17.55
C PHE A 30 16.20 4.07 -16.85
N THR A 31 17.07 4.91 -16.27
CA THR A 31 16.67 6.15 -15.61
C THR A 31 15.99 7.11 -16.59
N ASN A 32 16.56 7.31 -17.79
CA ASN A 32 15.97 8.17 -18.79
C ASN A 32 14.63 7.63 -19.32
N ALA A 33 14.55 6.32 -19.58
CA ALA A 33 13.29 5.69 -19.99
C ALA A 33 12.21 5.81 -18.90
N SER A 34 12.60 5.68 -17.63
CA SER A 34 11.68 5.84 -16.50
C SER A 34 11.24 7.30 -16.33
N ALA A 35 12.13 8.26 -16.53
CA ALA A 35 11.81 9.69 -16.50
C ALA A 35 10.86 10.07 -17.64
N ASN A 36 11.16 9.66 -18.87
CA ASN A 36 10.28 9.91 -20.02
C ASN A 36 8.89 9.30 -19.80
N PHE A 37 8.83 8.05 -19.34
CA PHE A 37 7.55 7.42 -19.02
C PHE A 37 6.79 8.17 -17.90
N PHE A 38 7.50 8.66 -16.88
CA PHE A 38 6.91 9.47 -15.83
C PHE A 38 6.30 10.77 -16.38
N ASP A 39 7.02 11.47 -17.27
CA ASP A 39 6.59 12.73 -17.86
C ASP A 39 5.40 12.52 -18.84
N GLU A 40 5.35 11.39 -19.54
CA GLU A 40 4.27 11.04 -20.47
C GLU A 40 2.96 10.64 -19.77
N LEU A 41 3.00 10.25 -18.49
CA LEU A 41 1.78 9.91 -17.75
C LEU A 41 0.91 11.17 -17.54
N PRO A 42 -0.43 11.05 -17.65
CA PRO A 42 -1.33 12.14 -17.32
C PRO A 42 -1.11 12.69 -15.91
N ASP A 43 -1.24 14.00 -15.73
CA ASP A 43 -1.19 14.63 -14.40
C ASP A 43 -2.53 14.52 -13.67
N ASP A 44 -3.60 14.26 -14.40
CA ASP A 44 -4.93 14.10 -13.82
C ASP A 44 -5.08 12.68 -13.27
N PHE A 45 -5.23 12.59 -11.95
CA PHE A 45 -5.62 11.39 -11.24
C PHE A 45 -6.95 11.67 -10.52
N GLU A 46 -7.99 11.02 -11.00
CA GLU A 46 -9.32 11.12 -10.42
C GLU A 46 -9.60 9.90 -9.51
N VAL A 47 -10.05 10.20 -8.31
CA VAL A 47 -10.49 9.19 -7.36
C VAL A 47 -12.00 9.00 -7.54
N LEU A 48 -12.38 7.88 -8.13
CA LEU A 48 -13.78 7.49 -8.24
C LEU A 48 -14.27 6.94 -6.90
N GLU A 49 -15.55 7.18 -6.60
CA GLU A 49 -16.17 6.53 -5.44
C GLU A 49 -16.21 5.01 -5.66
N PRO A 50 -15.74 4.22 -4.68
CA PRO A 50 -15.74 2.78 -4.82
C PRO A 50 -17.17 2.21 -4.78
N SER A 51 -17.36 1.08 -5.48
CA SER A 51 -18.62 0.35 -5.49
C SER A 51 -19.04 -0.06 -4.08
N GLN A 52 -20.31 0.10 -3.75
CA GLN A 52 -20.89 -0.19 -2.44
C GLN A 52 -22.02 -1.21 -2.53
N ILE A 53 -22.45 -1.71 -1.38
CA ILE A 53 -23.61 -2.60 -1.25
C ILE A 53 -24.89 -1.88 -1.68
N SER A 54 -25.69 -2.54 -2.54
CA SER A 54 -27.05 -2.13 -2.86
C SER A 54 -28.04 -2.84 -1.94
N ASN A 55 -28.87 -2.07 -1.23
CA ASN A 55 -29.88 -2.62 -0.33
C ASN A 55 -31.28 -2.51 -0.93
N ILE A 56 -32.02 -3.60 -0.96
CA ILE A 56 -33.44 -3.60 -1.24
C ILE A 56 -34.19 -3.60 0.08
N LYS A 57 -35.04 -2.60 0.26
CA LYS A 57 -35.86 -2.43 1.47
C LYS A 57 -37.34 -2.49 1.14
N ALA A 58 -38.15 -3.01 2.07
CA ALA A 58 -39.58 -2.92 2.04
C ALA A 58 -40.03 -1.48 2.33
N SER A 59 -41.33 -1.20 2.11
CA SER A 59 -41.91 0.14 2.34
C SER A 59 -41.85 0.59 3.81
N ASP A 60 -41.73 -0.34 4.75
CA ASP A 60 -41.57 -0.12 6.19
C ASP A 60 -40.10 0.07 6.63
N GLY A 61 -39.16 0.03 5.65
CA GLY A 61 -37.74 0.14 5.90
C GLY A 61 -37.01 -1.18 6.21
N THR A 62 -37.75 -2.29 6.33
CA THR A 62 -37.15 -3.62 6.56
C THR A 62 -36.29 -4.03 5.38
N GLN A 63 -35.07 -4.49 5.65
CA GLN A 63 -34.15 -4.96 4.60
C GLN A 63 -34.62 -6.32 4.07
N ILE A 64 -34.88 -6.40 2.75
CA ILE A 64 -35.30 -7.62 2.07
C ILE A 64 -34.11 -8.38 1.52
N ALA A 65 -33.16 -7.67 0.88
CA ALA A 65 -31.96 -8.27 0.26
C ALA A 65 -30.84 -7.27 0.15
N GLN A 66 -29.63 -7.80 0.00
CA GLN A 66 -28.42 -7.04 -0.37
C GLN A 66 -27.83 -7.64 -1.64
N PHE A 67 -27.35 -6.75 -2.52
CA PHE A 67 -26.63 -7.11 -3.73
C PHE A 67 -25.29 -6.39 -3.71
N TYR A 68 -24.20 -7.14 -3.89
CA TYR A 68 -22.85 -6.61 -3.99
C TYR A 68 -21.97 -7.57 -4.79
N ALA A 69 -21.05 -7.02 -5.58
CA ALA A 69 -19.90 -7.74 -6.09
C ALA A 69 -18.79 -7.73 -5.03
N GLU A 70 -18.68 -6.60 -4.30
CA GLU A 70 -17.76 -6.38 -3.19
C GLU A 70 -18.55 -5.93 -1.97
N ASN A 71 -18.40 -6.66 -0.86
CA ASN A 71 -19.02 -6.27 0.42
C ASN A 71 -18.25 -5.05 0.97
N ARG A 72 -18.77 -3.84 0.72
CA ARG A 72 -18.16 -2.57 1.13
C ARG A 72 -19.18 -1.60 1.70
N ILE A 73 -18.82 -1.01 2.83
CA ILE A 73 -19.56 0.08 3.47
C ILE A 73 -18.57 1.22 3.67
N VAL A 74 -18.79 2.33 2.97
CA VAL A 74 -17.92 3.53 3.07
C VAL A 74 -18.36 4.36 4.26
N VAL A 75 -17.39 4.73 5.10
CA VAL A 75 -17.59 5.58 6.28
C VAL A 75 -16.51 6.67 6.34
N PRO A 76 -16.80 7.87 6.91
CA PRO A 76 -15.79 8.89 7.09
C PRO A 76 -14.75 8.47 8.13
N LEU A 77 -13.54 9.05 8.06
CA LEU A 77 -12.42 8.71 8.96
C LEU A 77 -12.79 8.87 10.45
N SER A 78 -13.70 9.81 10.77
CA SER A 78 -14.22 10.03 12.12
C SER A 78 -15.05 8.86 12.69
N GLU A 79 -15.55 7.99 11.82
CA GLU A 79 -16.28 6.76 12.18
C GLU A 79 -15.38 5.51 12.14
N ILE A 80 -14.08 5.70 12.03
CA ILE A 80 -13.06 4.63 12.07
C ILE A 80 -12.20 4.82 13.33
N ALA A 81 -12.09 3.79 14.16
CA ALA A 81 -11.32 3.86 15.39
C ALA A 81 -9.86 4.25 15.15
N PRO A 82 -9.27 5.15 15.99
CA PRO A 82 -7.85 5.51 15.89
C PRO A 82 -6.92 4.29 16.02
N THR A 83 -7.34 3.24 16.71
CA THR A 83 -6.59 1.99 16.87
C THR A 83 -6.25 1.34 15.52
N VAL A 84 -7.22 1.20 14.61
CA VAL A 84 -6.98 0.61 13.29
C VAL A 84 -6.29 1.58 12.34
N GLN A 85 -6.51 2.88 12.45
CA GLN A 85 -5.73 3.89 11.71
C GLN A 85 -4.24 3.77 12.03
N ASN A 86 -3.90 3.70 13.32
CA ASN A 86 -2.53 3.54 13.80
C ASN A 86 -1.94 2.17 13.43
N ALA A 87 -2.72 1.09 13.54
CA ALA A 87 -2.28 -0.24 13.16
C ALA A 87 -1.88 -0.32 11.67
N ILE A 88 -2.68 0.24 10.78
CA ILE A 88 -2.38 0.32 9.34
C ILE A 88 -1.10 1.13 9.10
N VAL A 89 -0.98 2.32 9.71
CA VAL A 89 0.23 3.15 9.57
C VAL A 89 1.47 2.43 10.08
N ALA A 90 1.37 1.74 11.22
CA ALA A 90 2.49 1.00 11.81
C ALA A 90 3.06 -0.09 10.89
N VAL A 91 2.19 -0.78 10.14
CA VAL A 91 2.62 -1.93 9.34
C VAL A 91 2.84 -1.62 7.86
N GLU A 92 2.11 -0.67 7.29
CA GLU A 92 2.16 -0.36 5.87
C GLU A 92 3.09 0.82 5.57
N ASP A 93 3.15 1.83 6.46
CA ASP A 93 3.89 3.05 6.19
C ASP A 93 4.20 3.85 7.47
N GLN A 94 5.17 3.41 8.26
CA GLN A 94 5.55 4.01 9.54
C GLN A 94 5.82 5.52 9.46
N ARG A 95 6.24 6.01 8.29
CA ARG A 95 6.56 7.40 8.05
C ARG A 95 5.49 8.14 7.24
N PHE A 96 4.28 7.61 7.19
CA PHE A 96 3.16 8.13 6.40
C PHE A 96 2.99 9.65 6.52
N TYR A 97 3.03 10.19 7.73
CA TYR A 97 2.86 11.62 7.99
C TYR A 97 4.12 12.47 7.73
N GLN A 98 5.26 11.84 7.39
CA GLN A 98 6.56 12.52 7.25
C GLN A 98 6.98 12.74 5.80
N HIS A 99 6.49 11.92 4.86
CA HIS A 99 6.81 12.02 3.44
C HIS A 99 5.62 12.58 2.63
N LYS A 100 5.84 12.82 1.32
CA LYS A 100 4.83 13.33 0.38
C LYS A 100 4.63 12.34 -0.77
N GLY A 101 3.81 11.31 -0.56
CA GLY A 101 3.45 10.31 -1.56
C GLY A 101 4.49 9.21 -1.80
N VAL A 102 5.77 9.54 -1.71
CA VAL A 102 6.91 8.62 -1.85
C VAL A 102 7.82 8.77 -0.65
N ASP A 103 8.33 7.67 -0.11
CA ASP A 103 9.31 7.66 0.98
C ASP A 103 10.70 7.23 0.49
N PRO A 104 11.60 8.17 0.10
CA PRO A 104 12.95 7.82 -0.36
C PRO A 104 13.77 7.08 0.71
N THR A 105 13.59 7.45 1.99
CA THR A 105 14.30 6.80 3.10
C THR A 105 13.81 5.37 3.30
N GLY A 106 12.50 5.14 3.20
CA GLY A 106 11.91 3.81 3.24
C GLY A 106 12.39 2.92 2.09
N ILE A 107 12.55 3.48 0.89
CA ILE A 107 13.10 2.76 -0.27
C ILE A 107 14.54 2.31 0.03
N VAL A 108 15.41 3.20 0.51
CA VAL A 108 16.81 2.87 0.85
C VAL A 108 16.86 1.79 1.94
N ARG A 109 16.04 1.94 2.99
CA ARG A 109 15.93 0.95 4.07
C ARG A 109 15.49 -0.42 3.55
N ALA A 110 14.46 -0.47 2.70
CA ALA A 110 13.96 -1.71 2.13
C ALA A 110 15.00 -2.40 1.23
N VAL A 111 15.74 -1.64 0.41
CA VAL A 111 16.83 -2.17 -0.41
C VAL A 111 17.93 -2.76 0.48
N ALA A 112 18.35 -2.06 1.53
CA ALA A 112 19.36 -2.55 2.45
C ALA A 112 18.89 -3.81 3.21
N SER A 113 17.64 -3.84 3.69
CA SER A 113 17.06 -5.00 4.37
C SER A 113 16.99 -6.21 3.44
N ASN A 114 16.50 -6.02 2.21
CA ASN A 114 16.32 -7.11 1.26
C ASN A 114 17.67 -7.66 0.75
N ALA A 115 18.68 -6.82 0.63
CA ALA A 115 20.06 -7.26 0.32
C ALA A 115 20.65 -8.16 1.43
N ASN A 116 20.18 -8.02 2.66
CA ASN A 116 20.59 -8.83 3.82
C ASN A 116 19.61 -9.99 4.13
N GLY A 117 18.76 -10.37 3.17
CA GLY A 117 17.82 -11.50 3.32
C GLY A 117 16.49 -11.14 4.01
N GLY A 118 16.24 -9.87 4.27
CA GLY A 118 14.94 -9.39 4.74
C GLY A 118 13.89 -9.34 3.64
N SER A 119 12.64 -9.03 4.00
CA SER A 119 11.49 -8.91 3.10
C SER A 119 10.68 -7.65 3.43
N GLN A 120 11.32 -6.48 3.36
CA GLN A 120 10.63 -5.21 3.60
C GLN A 120 10.01 -4.65 2.32
N GLY A 121 8.76 -4.19 2.42
CA GLY A 121 8.09 -3.40 1.39
C GLY A 121 8.62 -1.97 1.36
N ALA A 122 8.70 -1.39 0.16
CA ALA A 122 9.10 0.00 -0.06
C ALA A 122 7.95 0.89 -0.57
N SER A 123 6.73 0.35 -0.64
CA SER A 123 5.56 1.08 -1.12
C SER A 123 4.93 1.87 0.02
N THR A 124 4.67 3.15 -0.22
CA THR A 124 3.91 3.96 0.74
C THR A 124 2.42 3.60 0.72
N LEU A 125 1.71 3.97 1.76
CA LEU A 125 0.25 3.82 1.88
C LEU A 125 -0.46 4.58 0.74
N THR A 126 0.04 5.76 0.38
CA THR A 126 -0.48 6.54 -0.76
C THR A 126 -0.35 5.79 -2.09
N GLN A 127 0.80 5.13 -2.34
CA GLN A 127 0.99 4.32 -3.54
C GLN A 127 0.07 3.10 -3.58
N GLN A 128 -0.19 2.48 -2.44
CA GLN A 128 -1.13 1.37 -2.33
C GLN A 128 -2.57 1.84 -2.57
N TYR A 129 -2.94 2.99 -2.01
CA TYR A 129 -4.24 3.61 -2.26
C TYR A 129 -4.45 3.90 -3.75
N VAL A 130 -3.49 4.56 -4.41
CA VAL A 130 -3.51 4.80 -5.86
C VAL A 130 -3.72 3.50 -6.65
N ARG A 131 -2.98 2.45 -6.32
CA ARG A 131 -3.14 1.15 -6.97
C ARG A 131 -4.55 0.61 -6.82
N ASN A 132 -5.11 0.65 -5.61
CA ASN A 132 -6.46 0.15 -5.35
C ASN A 132 -7.52 0.95 -6.12
N VAL A 133 -7.38 2.28 -6.20
CA VAL A 133 -8.25 3.16 -7.01
C VAL A 133 -8.16 2.80 -8.50
N LEU A 134 -6.96 2.56 -9.02
CA LEU A 134 -6.80 2.16 -10.43
C LEU A 134 -7.42 0.78 -10.73
N VAL A 135 -7.34 -0.16 -9.79
CA VAL A 135 -7.99 -1.48 -9.92
C VAL A 135 -9.50 -1.31 -9.89
N GLU A 136 -10.04 -0.55 -8.93
CA GLU A 136 -11.47 -0.28 -8.80
C GLU A 136 -12.04 0.39 -10.05
N ALA A 137 -11.36 1.44 -10.56
CA ALA A 137 -11.76 2.13 -11.79
C ALA A 137 -11.78 1.17 -13.00
N ALA A 138 -10.80 0.27 -13.10
CA ALA A 138 -10.77 -0.72 -14.18
C ALA A 138 -11.92 -1.72 -14.08
N VAL A 139 -12.28 -2.14 -12.87
CA VAL A 139 -13.43 -3.03 -12.62
C VAL A 139 -14.74 -2.33 -12.95
N GLN A 140 -14.93 -1.08 -12.50
CA GLN A 140 -16.16 -0.30 -12.78
C GLN A 140 -16.38 -0.04 -14.27
N ASN A 141 -15.27 0.11 -15.04
CA ASN A 141 -15.33 0.35 -16.49
C ASN A 141 -15.29 -0.94 -17.32
N ASP A 142 -15.33 -2.11 -16.69
CA ASP A 142 -15.20 -3.42 -17.35
C ASP A 142 -13.98 -3.50 -18.29
N ASP A 143 -12.81 -2.98 -17.81
CA ASP A 143 -11.54 -2.94 -18.54
C ASP A 143 -10.50 -3.92 -17.94
N PRO A 144 -10.46 -5.18 -18.41
CA PRO A 144 -9.49 -6.18 -17.94
C PRO A 144 -8.04 -5.81 -18.26
N SER A 145 -7.81 -4.99 -19.30
CA SER A 145 -6.47 -4.54 -19.69
C SER A 145 -5.93 -3.55 -18.66
N ALA A 146 -6.72 -2.54 -18.28
CA ALA A 146 -6.39 -1.60 -17.22
C ALA A 146 -6.20 -2.31 -15.87
N GLN A 147 -7.06 -3.26 -15.54
CA GLN A 147 -6.94 -4.08 -14.32
C GLN A 147 -5.62 -4.87 -14.30
N SER A 148 -5.28 -5.53 -15.42
CA SER A 148 -4.01 -6.25 -15.57
C SER A 148 -2.81 -5.29 -15.43
N ALA A 149 -2.87 -4.10 -16.04
CA ALA A 149 -1.83 -3.08 -15.93
C ALA A 149 -1.67 -2.53 -14.50
N ALA A 150 -2.78 -2.40 -13.74
CA ALA A 150 -2.77 -1.93 -12.35
C ALA A 150 -2.21 -2.97 -11.37
N THR A 151 -2.29 -4.27 -11.71
CA THR A 151 -1.82 -5.38 -10.86
C THR A 151 -0.48 -5.98 -11.30
N ALA A 152 0.01 -5.63 -12.49
CA ALA A 152 1.26 -6.17 -13.07
C ALA A 152 2.47 -5.93 -12.15
N ARG A 153 3.37 -6.92 -12.07
CA ARG A 153 4.67 -6.78 -11.39
C ARG A 153 5.69 -6.13 -12.34
N SER A 154 5.55 -4.83 -12.59
CA SER A 154 6.38 -4.10 -13.55
C SER A 154 6.90 -2.77 -12.99
N ALA A 155 8.02 -2.29 -13.52
CA ALA A 155 8.56 -0.97 -13.19
C ALA A 155 7.60 0.15 -13.64
N GLY A 156 6.95 0.00 -14.81
CA GLY A 156 5.99 0.99 -15.31
C GLY A 156 4.80 1.19 -14.36
N ARG A 157 4.24 0.09 -13.82
CA ARG A 157 3.21 0.19 -12.78
C ARG A 157 3.73 1.00 -11.58
N LYS A 158 4.94 0.70 -11.11
CA LYS A 158 5.50 1.36 -9.93
C LYS A 158 5.75 2.85 -10.15
N ILE A 159 6.22 3.24 -11.33
CA ILE A 159 6.40 4.65 -11.72
C ILE A 159 5.05 5.38 -11.76
N ARG A 160 4.01 4.74 -12.31
CA ARG A 160 2.65 5.29 -12.34
C ARG A 160 2.11 5.51 -10.92
N GLU A 161 2.24 4.50 -10.03
CA GLU A 161 1.85 4.64 -8.62
C GLU A 161 2.57 5.82 -7.94
N MET A 162 3.88 5.98 -8.20
CA MET A 162 4.67 7.08 -7.62
C MET A 162 4.20 8.44 -8.14
N LYS A 163 3.97 8.59 -9.46
CA LYS A 163 3.49 9.85 -10.02
C LYS A 163 2.15 10.26 -9.43
N TYR A 164 1.18 9.37 -9.46
CA TYR A 164 -0.15 9.66 -8.94
C TYR A 164 -0.17 9.86 -7.41
N ALA A 165 0.70 9.17 -6.68
CA ALA A 165 0.85 9.40 -5.24
C ALA A 165 1.38 10.81 -4.93
N LEU A 166 2.36 11.30 -5.71
CA LEU A 166 2.87 12.66 -5.59
C LEU A 166 1.80 13.70 -5.95
N THR A 167 1.10 13.49 -7.07
CA THR A 167 0.01 14.38 -7.52
C THR A 167 -1.10 14.46 -6.47
N LEU A 168 -1.53 13.33 -5.92
CA LEU A 168 -2.60 13.27 -4.93
C LEU A 168 -2.24 14.03 -3.64
N GLU A 169 -1.02 13.85 -3.14
CA GLU A 169 -0.57 14.54 -1.93
C GLU A 169 -0.28 16.05 -2.14
N GLN A 170 -0.06 16.47 -3.38
CA GLN A 170 0.09 17.89 -3.70
C GLN A 170 -1.24 18.60 -3.91
N LYS A 171 -2.27 17.87 -4.32
CA LYS A 171 -3.57 18.41 -4.71
C LYS A 171 -4.38 18.95 -3.51
N TYR A 172 -4.22 18.37 -2.33
CA TYR A 172 -5.06 18.67 -1.16
C TYR A 172 -4.23 19.02 0.08
N PRO A 173 -4.59 20.05 0.85
CA PRO A 173 -3.93 20.40 2.12
C PRO A 173 -4.07 19.29 3.19
N ASP A 174 -5.20 18.58 3.17
CA ASP A 174 -5.59 17.47 4.06
C ASP A 174 -5.41 16.10 3.39
N ALA A 175 -4.40 16.00 2.51
CA ALA A 175 -4.19 14.80 1.70
C ALA A 175 -4.01 13.52 2.54
N LYS A 176 -3.32 13.61 3.68
CA LYS A 176 -3.05 12.43 4.53
C LYS A 176 -4.31 11.81 5.09
N GLU A 177 -5.21 12.64 5.62
CA GLU A 177 -6.49 12.20 6.17
C GLU A 177 -7.36 11.60 5.07
N ARG A 178 -7.46 12.25 3.91
CA ARG A 178 -8.22 11.74 2.75
C ARG A 178 -7.66 10.43 2.21
N ILE A 179 -6.35 10.30 2.15
CA ILE A 179 -5.69 9.07 1.66
C ILE A 179 -5.93 7.93 2.64
N LEU A 180 -5.78 8.18 3.95
CA LEU A 180 -6.03 7.18 4.97
C LEU A 180 -7.49 6.74 4.98
N GLU A 181 -8.43 7.68 4.91
CA GLU A 181 -9.86 7.40 4.78
C GLU A 181 -10.15 6.55 3.54
N GLY A 182 -9.65 6.98 2.37
CA GLY A 182 -9.84 6.28 1.13
C GLY A 182 -9.23 4.88 1.14
N TYR A 183 -8.02 4.73 1.68
CA TYR A 183 -7.36 3.43 1.82
C TYR A 183 -8.17 2.48 2.71
N LEU A 184 -8.59 2.95 3.89
CA LEU A 184 -9.35 2.15 4.84
C LEU A 184 -10.73 1.73 4.29
N ASN A 185 -11.29 2.49 3.36
CA ASN A 185 -12.56 2.18 2.70
C ASN A 185 -12.42 1.29 1.45
N ILE A 186 -11.23 1.22 0.81
CA ILE A 186 -11.05 0.48 -0.44
C ILE A 186 -10.25 -0.82 -0.28
N ALA A 187 -9.38 -0.91 0.72
CA ALA A 187 -8.49 -2.07 0.91
C ALA A 187 -9.29 -3.35 1.17
N ALA A 188 -8.75 -4.47 0.68
CA ALA A 188 -9.30 -5.80 0.98
C ALA A 188 -8.81 -6.28 2.36
N PHE A 189 -9.72 -6.69 3.21
CA PHE A 189 -9.46 -7.26 4.54
C PHE A 189 -9.90 -8.73 4.65
N GLY A 190 -10.41 -9.31 3.57
CA GLY A 190 -10.84 -10.69 3.51
C GLY A 190 -11.11 -11.12 2.07
N PRO A 191 -11.43 -12.40 1.82
CA PRO A 191 -11.64 -12.93 0.47
C PRO A 191 -12.73 -12.21 -0.34
N SER A 192 -13.72 -11.62 0.34
CA SER A 192 -14.84 -10.90 -0.30
C SER A 192 -15.24 -9.65 0.48
N THR A 193 -14.36 -9.16 1.37
CA THR A 193 -14.66 -8.07 2.29
C THR A 193 -13.71 -6.92 2.04
N TYR A 194 -14.26 -5.79 1.66
CA TYR A 194 -13.54 -4.58 1.28
C TYR A 194 -13.93 -3.42 2.19
N GLY A 195 -12.95 -2.64 2.60
CA GLY A 195 -13.13 -1.56 3.55
C GLY A 195 -13.27 -2.04 5.00
N VAL A 196 -12.81 -1.18 5.91
CA VAL A 196 -12.69 -1.50 7.34
C VAL A 196 -14.05 -1.70 8.02
N GLU A 197 -15.08 -0.93 7.63
CA GLU A 197 -16.41 -1.02 8.27
C GLU A 197 -17.09 -2.35 7.95
N ALA A 198 -17.12 -2.76 6.67
CA ALA A 198 -17.68 -4.04 6.28
C ALA A 198 -16.91 -5.20 6.92
N SER A 199 -15.60 -5.07 7.06
CA SER A 199 -14.72 -6.08 7.65
C SER A 199 -14.91 -6.19 9.17
N SER A 200 -15.04 -5.06 9.87
CA SER A 200 -15.38 -5.03 11.29
C SER A 200 -16.70 -5.75 11.57
N ARG A 201 -17.73 -5.45 10.78
CA ARG A 201 -19.02 -6.12 10.89
C ARG A 201 -18.96 -7.61 10.57
N HIS A 202 -18.15 -7.98 9.57
CA HIS A 202 -17.99 -9.38 9.16
C HIS A 202 -17.32 -10.23 10.23
N TYR A 203 -16.20 -9.76 10.80
CA TYR A 203 -15.39 -10.54 11.74
C TYR A 203 -15.84 -10.38 13.20
N PHE A 204 -16.34 -9.19 13.58
CA PHE A 204 -16.60 -8.83 14.98
C PHE A 204 -18.05 -8.42 15.27
N SER A 205 -18.88 -8.26 14.25
CA SER A 205 -20.32 -7.91 14.36
C SER A 205 -20.60 -6.52 14.95
N HIS A 206 -19.63 -5.60 14.90
CA HIS A 206 -19.79 -4.20 15.33
C HIS A 206 -19.11 -3.22 14.36
N SER A 207 -19.31 -1.92 14.60
CA SER A 207 -18.76 -0.85 13.75
C SER A 207 -17.24 -0.74 13.86
N ALA A 208 -16.60 -0.29 12.78
CA ALA A 208 -15.17 0.06 12.77
C ALA A 208 -14.78 1.15 13.77
N LYS A 209 -15.74 1.93 14.23
CA LYS A 209 -15.55 2.94 15.29
C LYS A 209 -15.24 2.32 16.66
N GLU A 210 -15.68 1.09 16.88
CA GLU A 210 -15.58 0.38 18.15
C GLU A 210 -14.43 -0.62 18.20
N LEU A 211 -13.59 -0.69 17.13
CA LEU A 211 -12.47 -1.63 17.06
C LEU A 211 -11.50 -1.45 18.21
N THR A 212 -11.29 -2.53 18.96
CA THR A 212 -10.29 -2.64 19.98
C THR A 212 -8.88 -2.80 19.39
N ILE A 213 -7.82 -2.69 20.20
CA ILE A 213 -6.43 -2.85 19.75
C ILE A 213 -6.20 -4.21 19.08
N PRO A 214 -6.56 -5.38 19.66
CA PRO A 214 -6.34 -6.67 19.01
C PRO A 214 -7.16 -6.85 17.72
N GLU A 215 -8.39 -6.36 17.67
CA GLU A 215 -9.21 -6.41 16.46
C GLU A 215 -8.62 -5.53 15.34
N ALA A 216 -8.15 -4.33 15.69
CA ALA A 216 -7.45 -3.43 14.79
C ALA A 216 -6.16 -4.06 14.24
N ALA A 217 -5.38 -4.70 15.11
CA ALA A 217 -4.15 -5.39 14.73
C ALA A 217 -4.44 -6.60 13.81
N LEU A 218 -5.50 -7.37 14.10
CA LEU A 218 -5.93 -8.45 13.22
C LEU A 218 -6.27 -7.92 11.83
N LEU A 219 -7.15 -6.91 11.72
CA LEU A 219 -7.52 -6.34 10.43
C LEU A 219 -6.31 -5.78 9.68
N ALA A 220 -5.44 -5.03 10.33
CA ALA A 220 -4.24 -4.51 9.70
C ALA A 220 -3.32 -5.64 9.18
N GLY A 221 -3.27 -6.76 9.87
CA GLY A 221 -2.54 -7.95 9.44
C GLY A 221 -3.06 -8.56 8.13
N LEU A 222 -4.37 -8.44 7.87
CA LEU A 222 -5.02 -9.01 6.69
C LEU A 222 -4.67 -8.28 5.40
N THR A 223 -4.38 -6.98 5.43
CA THR A 223 -4.17 -6.15 4.22
C THR A 223 -3.07 -6.66 3.31
N ASN A 224 -2.06 -7.30 3.86
CA ASN A 224 -0.92 -7.84 3.10
C ASN A 224 -1.29 -9.03 2.22
N ALA A 225 -2.11 -9.96 2.75
CA ALA A 225 -2.55 -11.17 2.05
C ALA A 225 -3.87 -11.68 2.65
N PRO A 226 -5.02 -11.06 2.32
CA PRO A 226 -6.31 -11.32 2.97
C PRO A 226 -6.72 -12.80 2.98
N GLY A 227 -6.47 -13.53 1.88
CA GLY A 227 -6.80 -14.95 1.81
C GLY A 227 -5.83 -15.87 2.55
N ALA A 228 -4.57 -15.43 2.81
CA ALA A 228 -3.57 -16.24 3.50
C ALA A 228 -3.67 -16.12 5.03
N TYR A 229 -4.20 -15.01 5.51
CA TYR A 229 -4.35 -14.68 6.93
C TYR A 229 -5.81 -14.63 7.38
N ASP A 230 -6.76 -15.13 6.57
CA ASP A 230 -8.17 -15.19 6.94
C ASP A 230 -8.35 -15.94 8.28
N PRO A 231 -8.86 -15.26 9.33
CA PRO A 231 -8.96 -15.87 10.67
C PRO A 231 -9.98 -17.02 10.73
N ILE A 232 -10.92 -17.07 9.79
CA ILE A 232 -11.91 -18.13 9.69
C ILE A 232 -11.26 -19.39 9.12
N ALA A 233 -10.42 -19.24 8.07
CA ALA A 233 -9.78 -20.36 7.41
C ALA A 233 -8.44 -20.77 8.06
N TYR A 234 -7.68 -19.79 8.58
CA TYR A 234 -6.31 -19.99 9.10
C TYR A 234 -6.08 -19.25 10.42
N PRO A 235 -6.77 -19.60 11.51
CA PRO A 235 -6.74 -18.86 12.78
C PRO A 235 -5.33 -18.71 13.37
N ASP A 236 -4.50 -19.73 13.29
CA ASP A 236 -3.14 -19.67 13.84
C ASP A 236 -2.27 -18.66 13.07
N LYS A 237 -2.34 -18.67 11.72
CA LYS A 237 -1.60 -17.71 10.89
C LYS A 237 -2.10 -16.29 11.10
N ALA A 238 -3.41 -16.12 11.27
CA ALA A 238 -4.01 -14.84 11.56
C ALA A 238 -3.53 -14.30 12.90
N LYS A 239 -3.46 -15.18 13.93
CA LYS A 239 -2.92 -14.83 15.23
C LYS A 239 -1.46 -14.42 15.17
N ASP A 240 -0.60 -15.25 14.55
CA ASP A 240 0.83 -14.93 14.39
C ASP A 240 1.04 -13.57 13.69
N ARG A 241 0.20 -13.30 12.67
CA ARG A 241 0.25 -12.03 11.95
C ARG A 241 -0.26 -10.86 12.80
N MET A 242 -1.30 -11.05 13.59
CA MET A 242 -1.82 -10.08 14.55
C MET A 242 -0.75 -9.73 15.60
N ASP A 243 -0.09 -10.72 16.19
CA ASP A 243 0.98 -10.53 17.18
C ASP A 243 2.12 -9.70 16.56
N TRP A 244 2.51 -9.99 15.33
CA TRP A 244 3.50 -9.19 14.59
C TRP A 244 3.05 -7.72 14.38
N VAL A 245 1.76 -7.48 14.14
CA VAL A 245 1.21 -6.11 14.03
C VAL A 245 1.28 -5.39 15.37
N LEU A 246 0.92 -6.07 16.48
CA LEU A 246 1.02 -5.52 17.83
C LEU A 246 2.47 -5.13 18.16
N ASP A 247 3.45 -5.97 17.80
CA ASP A 247 4.87 -5.64 17.96
C ASP A 247 5.23 -4.35 17.20
N LYS A 248 4.72 -4.18 15.97
CA LYS A 248 4.94 -2.96 15.20
C LYS A 248 4.26 -1.74 15.80
N MET A 249 3.05 -1.88 16.32
CA MET A 249 2.37 -0.79 17.02
C MET A 249 3.13 -0.37 18.29
N LEU A 250 3.73 -1.31 19.02
CA LEU A 250 4.58 -1.03 20.18
C LEU A 250 5.89 -0.34 19.76
N GLU A 251 6.58 -0.85 18.73
CA GLU A 251 7.81 -0.25 18.17
C GLU A 251 7.59 1.22 17.77
N GLU A 252 6.44 1.52 17.17
CA GLU A 252 6.07 2.87 16.72
C GLU A 252 5.38 3.72 17.80
N GLN A 253 5.28 3.20 19.04
CA GLN A 253 4.70 3.89 20.20
C GLN A 253 3.20 4.26 20.03
N PHE A 254 2.48 3.53 19.20
CA PHE A 254 1.03 3.65 19.08
C PHE A 254 0.28 2.95 20.22
N ILE A 255 0.93 1.99 20.86
CA ILE A 255 0.50 1.33 22.09
C ILE A 255 1.68 1.26 23.06
N ASP A 256 1.40 1.10 24.33
CA ASP A 256 2.38 0.83 25.36
C ASP A 256 2.48 -0.67 25.68
N GLN A 257 3.42 -1.05 26.59
CA GLN A 257 3.67 -2.44 26.94
C GLN A 257 2.48 -3.10 27.68
N ASP A 258 1.70 -2.31 28.41
CA ASP A 258 0.54 -2.84 29.14
C ASP A 258 -0.64 -3.10 28.20
N GLN A 259 -0.73 -2.32 27.11
CA GLN A 259 -1.74 -2.48 26.06
C GLN A 259 -1.41 -3.63 25.11
N TRP A 260 -0.11 -3.91 24.91
CA TRP A 260 0.36 -5.06 24.13
C TRP A 260 0.02 -6.37 24.86
#